data_3a65c1f90a46b576570d9496276393da
#
_entry.id   3a65c1f90a46b576570d9496276393da
#
_cell.length_a   1.000
_cell.length_b   1.000
_cell.length_c   1.000
_cell.angle_alpha   90.00
_cell.angle_beta   90.00
_cell.angle_gamma   90.00
#
_symmetry.space_group_name_H-M   'P 1'
#
loop_
_entity.id
_entity.type
_entity.pdbx_description
1 polymer ?
#
loop_
_entity_poly.entity_id
_entity_poly.type
_entity_poly.pdbx_seq_one_letter_code
_entity_poly.pdbx_strand_id
1 'polypeptide(L)' 'MRISYKKLWLLLVEKEISPATLRKDLNIATGTMTKMRKNEEVALSVLLRICDYLDCNIGDICDAVRTYNE' A
#
# COMPACT_ATOMS: atom_id res chain seq x y z
N MET A 1 7.82 7.76 -14.07
CA MET A 1 7.40 7.72 -12.66
C MET A 1 7.05 6.31 -12.23
N ARG A 2 7.16 6.04 -10.96
CA ARG A 2 6.73 4.77 -10.37
C ARG A 2 5.88 5.03 -9.14
N ILE A 3 5.18 4.01 -8.70
CA ILE A 3 4.40 4.10 -7.47
C ILE A 3 5.29 3.81 -6.26
N SER A 4 5.01 4.48 -5.15
CA SER A 4 5.64 4.21 -3.86
C SER A 4 4.56 4.02 -2.81
N TYR A 5 4.69 3.00 -1.98
CA TYR A 5 3.76 2.73 -0.88
C TYR A 5 4.36 3.09 0.48
N LYS A 6 5.41 3.91 0.49
CA LYS A 6 6.07 4.31 1.73
C LYS A 6 5.09 4.89 2.74
N LYS A 7 4.16 5.72 2.26
CA LYS A 7 3.14 6.33 3.13
C LYS A 7 2.27 5.28 3.80
N LEU A 8 1.95 4.21 3.08
CA LEU A 8 1.16 3.11 3.66
C LEU A 8 1.88 2.48 4.84
N TRP A 9 3.16 2.16 4.66
CA TRP A 9 3.92 1.52 5.74
C TRP A 9 4.04 2.42 6.95
N LEU A 10 4.25 3.72 6.75
CA LEU A 10 4.30 4.69 7.84
C LEU A 10 2.96 4.82 8.54
N LEU A 11 1.86 4.85 7.79
CA LEU A 11 0.52 4.95 8.36
C LEU A 11 0.16 3.71 9.19
N LEU A 12 0.56 2.53 8.71
CA LEU A 12 0.35 1.29 9.47
C LEU A 12 1.10 1.31 10.79
N VAL A 13 2.35 1.78 10.79
CA VAL A 13 3.13 1.93 12.03
C VAL A 13 2.43 2.88 12.99
N GLU A 14 1.97 4.01 12.48
CA GLU A 14 1.25 5.01 13.29
C GLU A 14 -0.03 4.44 13.90
N LYS A 15 -0.76 3.62 13.17
CA LYS A 15 -1.99 2.98 13.63
C LYS A 15 -1.76 1.68 14.38
N GLU A 16 -0.51 1.27 14.53
CA GLU A 16 -0.13 0.02 15.21
C GLU A 16 -0.76 -1.21 14.56
N ILE A 17 -0.85 -1.21 13.24
CA ILE A 17 -1.35 -2.34 12.45
C ILE A 17 -0.18 -2.94 11.68
N SER A 18 0.07 -4.24 11.86
CA SER A 18 1.13 -4.90 11.09
C SER A 18 0.68 -5.13 9.64
N PRO A 19 1.61 -5.16 8.68
CA PRO A 19 1.27 -5.53 7.31
C PRO A 19 0.60 -6.90 7.21
N ALA A 20 1.00 -7.84 8.06
CA ALA A 20 0.39 -9.18 8.10
C ALA A 20 -1.07 -9.10 8.52
N THR A 21 -1.39 -8.26 9.50
CA THR A 21 -2.77 -8.06 9.95
C THR A 21 -3.62 -7.42 8.85
N LEU A 22 -3.08 -6.39 8.18
CA LEU A 22 -3.76 -5.75 7.05
C LEU A 22 -4.08 -6.78 5.97
N ARG A 23 -3.09 -7.59 5.57
CA ARG A 23 -3.27 -8.61 4.54
C ARG A 23 -4.36 -9.60 4.93
N LYS A 24 -4.32 -10.06 6.17
CA LYS A 24 -5.27 -11.07 6.69
C LYS A 24 -6.68 -10.51 6.73
N ASP A 25 -6.85 -9.32 7.30
CA ASP A 25 -8.16 -8.71 7.49
C ASP A 25 -8.84 -8.40 6.16
N LEU A 26 -8.07 -8.01 5.15
CA LEU A 26 -8.58 -7.70 3.82
C LEU A 26 -8.50 -8.88 2.85
N ASN A 27 -7.97 -10.00 3.30
CA ASN A 27 -7.79 -11.18 2.45
C ASN A 27 -7.04 -10.85 1.15
N ILE A 28 -5.96 -10.09 1.29
CA ILE A 28 -5.11 -9.72 0.16
C ILE A 28 -4.16 -10.88 -0.18
N ALA A 29 -4.02 -11.20 -1.46
CA ALA A 29 -3.13 -12.25 -1.90
C ALA A 29 -1.68 -11.94 -1.51
N THR A 30 -0.92 -12.98 -1.14
CA THR A 30 0.49 -12.84 -0.77
C THR A 30 1.30 -12.19 -1.88
N GLY A 31 1.03 -12.57 -3.14
CA GLY A 31 1.73 -11.99 -4.29
C GLY A 31 1.47 -10.49 -4.44
N THR A 32 0.27 -10.03 -4.13
CA THR A 32 -0.07 -8.61 -4.16
C THR A 32 0.73 -7.86 -3.10
N MET A 33 0.82 -8.38 -1.88
CA MET A 33 1.63 -7.76 -0.83
C MET A 33 3.10 -7.70 -1.22
N THR A 34 3.61 -8.76 -1.86
CA THR A 34 4.99 -8.79 -2.33
C THR A 34 5.25 -7.68 -3.35
N LYS A 35 4.32 -7.48 -4.29
CA LYS A 35 4.42 -6.38 -5.27
C LYS A 35 4.44 -5.03 -4.58
N MET A 36 3.58 -4.83 -3.59
CA MET A 36 3.54 -3.56 -2.86
C MET A 36 4.86 -3.29 -2.12
N ARG A 37 5.48 -4.33 -1.55
CA ARG A 37 6.79 -4.17 -0.89
C ARG A 37 7.89 -3.79 -1.87
N LYS A 38 7.73 -4.16 -3.14
CA LYS A 38 8.69 -3.82 -4.20
C LYS A 38 8.32 -2.54 -4.94
N ASN A 39 7.28 -1.82 -4.49
CA ASN A 39 6.77 -0.63 -5.16
C ASN A 39 6.35 -0.93 -6.61
N GLU A 40 5.69 -2.06 -6.82
CA GLU A 40 5.11 -2.44 -8.10
C GLU A 40 3.62 -2.14 -8.10
N GLU A 41 3.05 -1.98 -9.30
CA GLU A 41 1.64 -1.65 -9.43
C GLU A 41 0.77 -2.84 -9.03
N VAL A 42 -0.30 -2.52 -8.31
CA VAL A 42 -1.33 -3.49 -7.95
C VAL A 42 -2.69 -2.93 -8.40
N ALA A 43 -3.70 -3.77 -8.38
CA ALA A 43 -5.04 -3.34 -8.77
C ALA A 43 -5.52 -2.18 -7.92
N LEU A 44 -6.11 -1.17 -8.56
CA LEU A 44 -6.66 -0.02 -7.85
C LEU A 44 -7.71 -0.45 -6.82
N SER A 45 -8.47 -1.51 -7.12
CA SER A 45 -9.46 -2.04 -6.18
C SER A 45 -8.86 -2.47 -4.85
N VAL A 46 -7.64 -2.99 -4.85
CA VAL A 46 -6.93 -3.33 -3.61
C VAL A 46 -6.63 -2.08 -2.80
N LEU A 47 -6.16 -1.04 -3.48
CA LEU A 47 -5.83 0.24 -2.82
C LEU A 47 -7.07 0.89 -2.23
N LEU A 48 -8.19 0.83 -2.94
CA LEU A 48 -9.46 1.38 -2.44
C LEU A 48 -9.96 0.62 -1.21
N ARG A 49 -9.79 -0.69 -1.17
CA ARG A 49 -10.14 -1.49 0.01
C ARG A 49 -9.27 -1.14 1.20
N ILE A 50 -7.99 -0.89 0.96
CA ILE A 50 -7.08 -0.45 2.03
C ILE A 50 -7.51 0.92 2.55
N CYS A 51 -7.86 1.84 1.66
CA CYS A 51 -8.35 3.17 2.05
C CYS A 51 -9.61 3.08 2.91
N ASP A 52 -10.53 2.21 2.52
CA ASP A 52 -11.75 1.99 3.29
C ASP A 52 -11.44 1.45 4.69
N TYR A 53 -10.55 0.47 4.76
CA TYR A 53 -10.15 -0.16 6.02
C TYR A 53 -9.46 0.84 6.96
N LEU A 54 -8.60 1.71 6.42
CA LEU A 54 -7.83 2.69 7.19
C LEU A 54 -8.54 4.05 7.31
N ASP A 55 -9.70 4.20 6.67
CA ASP A 55 -10.45 5.45 6.64
C ASP A 55 -9.58 6.63 6.17
N CYS A 56 -9.00 6.49 4.99
CA CYS A 56 -8.10 7.50 4.45
C CYS A 56 -8.26 7.62 2.93
N ASN A 57 -7.57 8.59 2.36
CA ASN A 57 -7.53 8.82 0.91
C ASN A 57 -6.36 8.06 0.27
N ILE A 58 -6.46 7.86 -1.04
CA ILE A 58 -5.42 7.14 -1.78
C ILE A 58 -4.06 7.85 -1.69
N GLY A 59 -4.05 9.17 -1.65
CA GLY A 59 -2.81 9.93 -1.46
C GLY A 59 -2.17 9.78 -0.09
N ASP A 60 -2.89 9.18 0.86
CA ASP A 60 -2.35 8.88 2.19
C ASP A 60 -1.60 7.56 2.25
N ILE A 61 -1.74 6.72 1.23
CA ILE A 61 -1.12 5.39 1.22
C ILE A 61 -0.13 5.19 0.08
N CYS A 62 -0.18 6.02 -0.95
CA CYS A 62 0.75 5.87 -2.06
C CYS A 62 1.03 7.21 -2.72
N ASP A 63 2.07 7.21 -3.54
CA ASP A 63 2.55 8.41 -4.22
C ASP A 63 3.12 8.03 -5.58
N ALA A 64 3.04 8.96 -6.53
CA ALA A 64 3.78 8.84 -7.78
C ALA A 64 5.12 9.54 -7.57
N VAL A 65 6.21 8.80 -7.68
CA VAL A 65 7.54 9.35 -7.45
C VAL A 65 8.38 9.23 -8.72
N ARG A 66 9.31 10.17 -8.90
CA ARG A 66 10.20 10.12 -10.03
C ARG A 66 11.22 9.02 -9.86
N THR A 67 11.46 8.29 -10.94
CA THR A 67 12.53 7.32 -11.00
C THR A 67 13.73 7.99 -11.66
N TYR A 68 14.85 7.95 -10.94
CA TYR A 68 16.10 8.51 -11.45
C TYR A 68 17.02 7.37 -11.89
N ASN A 69 17.86 7.63 -12.88
CA ASN A 69 18.86 6.67 -13.36
C ASN A 69 18.24 5.42 -14.03
N GLU A 70 17.19 5.63 -14.74
CA GLU A 70 16.52 4.59 -15.52
C GLU A 70 17.03 4.48 -16.94
#